data_5cd5f81c68f263955ed773d3bf969023
#
_entry.id   5cd5f81c68f263955ed773d3bf969023
#
_cell.length_a   1.000
_cell.length_b   1.000
_cell.length_c   1.000
_cell.angle_alpha   90.00
_cell.angle_beta   90.00
_cell.angle_gamma   90.00
#
_symmetry.space_group_name_H-M   'P 1'
#
loop_
_entity.id
_entity.type
_entity.pdbx_description
1 polymer ?
#
loop_
_entity_poly.entity_id
_entity_poly.type
_entity_poly.pdbx_seq_one_letter_code
_entity_poly.pdbx_strand_id
1 'polypeptide(L)'
;MRLSNHKLTKRVKIVAILGLAALALPIFIGIQKRHGSAPAVSAKPAQPIPTFVLPDNYAFRQDDSRWGAETIGQTEDSLQAYGCTIASVAMSASNLTQTEITPQILETRLSDAGGFTDRGWLIWSKVQAATDNQVTAKYYDSPRYEVIDSCMAAGNYPVIKIKLYDSIVHWVMIIGTSKDEYLIRDPLVGEAPDGPIALSSRSSDIYSVRCIMKVAN
;
A
#
# COMPACT_ATOMS: atom_id res chain seq x y z
N MET A 1 43.64 -62.23 58.24
CA MET A 1 42.59 -63.16 58.64
C MET A 1 41.49 -63.10 57.60
N ARG A 2 41.51 -64.07 56.69
CA ARG A 2 40.42 -65.01 56.37
C ARG A 2 39.09 -64.31 56.00
N LEU A 3 38.39 -64.60 54.96
CA LEU A 3 38.20 -65.61 53.93
C LEU A 3 37.19 -65.00 52.94
N SER A 4 37.42 -65.08 51.64
CA SER A 4 36.89 -66.05 50.69
C SER A 4 35.37 -66.24 50.65
N ASN A 5 34.80 -65.96 49.52
CA ASN A 5 34.02 -66.87 48.67
C ASN A 5 33.31 -66.17 47.55
N HIS A 6 33.72 -66.35 46.37
CA HIS A 6 33.09 -67.17 45.30
C HIS A 6 31.56 -67.29 45.33
N LYS A 7 30.93 -66.84 44.27
CA LYS A 7 29.99 -67.62 43.41
C LYS A 7 29.57 -66.76 42.24
N LEU A 8 30.03 -67.06 41.11
CA LEU A 8 29.41 -67.88 40.04
C LEU A 8 28.22 -67.23 39.36
N THR A 9 28.55 -66.68 38.19
CA THR A 9 27.90 -66.86 36.90
C THR A 9 26.40 -67.11 36.81
N LYS A 10 25.69 -66.21 36.09
CA LYS A 10 24.79 -66.68 35.03
C LYS A 10 24.78 -65.60 33.91
N ARG A 11 25.35 -65.99 32.79
CA ARG A 11 25.25 -65.30 31.53
C ARG A 11 23.81 -65.44 31.03
N VAL A 12 23.03 -64.37 31.04
CA VAL A 12 21.79 -64.32 30.29
C VAL A 12 22.08 -63.57 29.00
N LYS A 13 22.05 -64.28 27.93
CA LYS A 13 22.09 -63.74 26.56
C LYS A 13 20.75 -63.11 26.32
N ILE A 14 20.64 -61.75 26.37
CA ILE A 14 19.49 -61.01 25.89
C ILE A 14 19.77 -60.76 24.40
N VAL A 15 19.02 -61.44 23.57
CA VAL A 15 18.93 -61.18 22.14
C VAL A 15 18.15 -59.90 21.98
N ALA A 16 18.83 -58.82 21.64
CA ALA A 16 18.20 -57.55 21.30
C ALA A 16 17.60 -57.68 19.90
N ILE A 17 16.29 -57.83 19.83
CA ILE A 17 15.53 -57.68 18.60
C ILE A 17 15.43 -56.16 18.33
N LEU A 18 16.24 -55.67 17.41
CA LEU A 18 16.12 -54.34 16.86
C LEU A 18 14.90 -54.28 15.97
N GLY A 19 13.76 -53.91 16.54
CA GLY A 19 12.58 -53.47 15.79
C GLY A 19 12.83 -52.08 15.20
N LEU A 20 13.09 -52.02 13.89
CA LEU A 20 13.04 -50.79 13.12
C LEU A 20 11.58 -50.30 13.09
N ALA A 21 11.19 -49.47 14.04
CA ALA A 21 10.01 -48.65 13.89
C ALA A 21 10.38 -47.47 13.01
N ALA A 22 10.10 -47.57 11.72
CA ALA A 22 10.14 -46.46 10.81
C ALA A 22 9.02 -45.48 11.21
N LEU A 23 9.36 -44.46 12.00
CA LEU A 23 8.52 -43.28 12.24
C LEU A 23 8.42 -42.49 10.94
N ALA A 24 7.38 -42.79 10.15
CA ALA A 24 6.96 -41.90 9.07
C ALA A 24 6.44 -40.60 9.67
N LEU A 25 7.32 -39.62 9.85
CA LEU A 25 6.95 -38.27 10.08
C LEU A 25 6.26 -37.75 8.80
N PRO A 26 4.99 -37.31 8.84
CA PRO A 26 4.42 -36.61 7.71
C PRO A 26 5.20 -35.29 7.56
N ILE A 27 5.97 -35.21 6.48
CA ILE A 27 6.54 -33.94 6.03
C ILE A 27 5.36 -33.09 5.61
N PHE A 28 4.86 -32.27 6.52
CA PHE A 28 4.00 -31.16 6.18
C PHE A 28 4.86 -30.16 5.38
N ILE A 29 4.92 -30.36 4.06
CA ILE A 29 5.36 -29.30 3.16
C ILE A 29 4.28 -28.23 3.22
N GLY A 30 4.41 -27.35 4.19
CA GLY A 30 3.64 -26.10 4.22
C GLY A 30 4.00 -25.34 2.95
N ILE A 31 3.12 -25.40 1.95
CA ILE A 31 3.17 -24.47 0.82
C ILE A 31 2.92 -23.09 1.42
N GLN A 32 3.98 -22.43 1.89
CA GLN A 32 3.93 -21.01 2.14
C GLN A 32 3.64 -20.38 0.78
N LYS A 33 2.37 -20.00 0.57
CA LYS A 33 2.03 -19.02 -0.47
C LYS A 33 2.93 -17.81 -0.22
N ARG A 34 4.02 -17.72 -0.96
CA ARG A 34 4.76 -16.46 -1.05
C ARG A 34 3.74 -15.45 -1.56
N HIS A 35 3.31 -14.56 -0.71
CA HIS A 35 2.60 -13.36 -1.10
C HIS A 35 3.61 -12.48 -1.84
N GLY A 36 4.00 -12.91 -3.04
CA GLY A 36 4.73 -12.07 -3.96
C GLY A 36 3.83 -10.87 -4.27
N SER A 37 4.37 -9.66 -4.18
CA SER A 37 3.66 -8.49 -4.67
C SER A 37 3.23 -8.78 -6.10
N ALA A 38 1.99 -8.44 -6.45
CA ALA A 38 1.51 -8.57 -7.81
C ALA A 38 2.46 -7.83 -8.77
N PRO A 39 2.66 -8.34 -9.99
CA PRO A 39 3.51 -7.68 -10.96
C PRO A 39 3.00 -6.26 -11.22
N ALA A 40 3.94 -5.34 -11.42
CA ALA A 40 3.62 -3.97 -11.82
C ALA A 40 3.06 -3.96 -13.25
N VAL A 41 2.26 -2.94 -13.58
CA VAL A 41 1.87 -2.64 -14.96
C VAL A 41 2.57 -1.37 -15.41
N SER A 42 2.80 -1.22 -16.73
CA SER A 42 3.42 -0.02 -17.30
C SER A 42 2.62 1.24 -16.94
N ALA A 43 3.31 2.34 -16.75
CA ALA A 43 2.71 3.66 -16.59
C ALA A 43 1.98 4.15 -17.87
N LYS A 44 2.34 3.61 -19.02
CA LYS A 44 1.63 3.84 -20.28
C LYS A 44 0.63 2.73 -20.53
N PRO A 45 -0.64 3.06 -20.79
CA PRO A 45 -1.64 2.07 -21.18
C PRO A 45 -1.19 1.27 -22.41
N ALA A 46 -1.54 -0.02 -22.45
CA ALA A 46 -1.20 -0.88 -23.57
C ALA A 46 -2.01 -0.57 -24.84
N GLN A 47 -3.11 0.13 -24.72
CA GLN A 47 -4.00 0.55 -25.81
C GLN A 47 -4.29 2.05 -25.70
N PRO A 48 -4.56 2.73 -26.82
CA PRO A 48 -5.03 4.11 -26.79
C PRO A 48 -6.26 4.27 -25.90
N ILE A 49 -6.26 5.30 -25.07
CA ILE A 49 -7.37 5.64 -24.19
C ILE A 49 -7.98 7.00 -24.58
N PRO A 50 -9.31 7.16 -24.53
CA PRO A 50 -9.95 8.42 -24.82
C PRO A 50 -9.44 9.53 -23.90
N THR A 51 -9.30 10.74 -24.41
CA THR A 51 -8.99 11.90 -23.56
C THR A 51 -10.16 12.17 -22.63
N PHE A 52 -9.86 12.22 -21.34
CA PHE A 52 -10.84 12.43 -20.28
C PHE A 52 -10.15 13.05 -19.08
N VAL A 53 -10.80 14.01 -18.41
CA VAL A 53 -10.27 14.65 -17.20
C VAL A 53 -11.39 14.79 -16.16
N LEU A 54 -11.12 14.31 -14.97
CA LEU A 54 -11.98 14.49 -13.78
C LEU A 54 -11.89 15.93 -13.26
N PRO A 55 -12.88 16.41 -12.50
CA PRO A 55 -12.77 17.69 -11.79
C PRO A 55 -11.46 17.76 -10.98
N ASP A 56 -10.76 18.89 -11.06
CA ASP A 56 -9.44 19.10 -10.47
C ASP A 56 -9.37 20.47 -9.77
N ASN A 57 -10.38 20.73 -8.90
CA ASN A 57 -10.52 21.99 -8.20
C ASN A 57 -9.59 22.11 -6.99
N TYR A 58 -9.13 20.98 -6.45
CA TYR A 58 -8.28 20.89 -5.28
C TYR A 58 -7.01 20.12 -5.60
N ALA A 59 -5.89 20.84 -5.57
CA ALA A 59 -4.57 20.28 -5.74
C ALA A 59 -3.68 20.71 -4.56
N PHE A 60 -3.09 19.74 -3.87
CA PHE A 60 -2.28 19.99 -2.68
C PHE A 60 -0.86 19.44 -2.86
N ARG A 61 0.09 20.16 -2.32
CA ARG A 61 1.49 19.79 -2.26
C ARG A 61 1.81 19.28 -0.84
N GLN A 62 2.55 18.20 -0.73
CA GLN A 62 2.87 17.64 0.58
C GLN A 62 3.77 18.55 1.43
N ASP A 63 4.58 19.38 0.79
CA ASP A 63 5.53 20.29 1.44
C ASP A 63 5.07 21.75 1.47
N ASP A 64 3.78 22.02 1.26
CA ASP A 64 3.22 23.35 1.47
C ASP A 64 3.54 23.82 2.91
N SER A 65 4.03 25.04 3.03
CA SER A 65 4.43 25.64 4.32
C SER A 65 3.33 25.67 5.38
N ARG A 66 2.08 25.56 4.96
CA ARG A 66 0.91 25.54 5.87
C ARG A 66 0.82 24.25 6.68
N TRP A 67 1.35 23.15 6.17
CA TRP A 67 1.25 21.83 6.83
C TRP A 67 2.48 20.94 6.69
N GLY A 68 3.45 21.30 5.84
CA GLY A 68 4.61 20.44 5.55
C GLY A 68 5.40 20.00 6.78
N ALA A 69 5.42 20.82 7.83
CA ALA A 69 6.11 20.52 9.08
C ALA A 69 5.30 19.62 10.06
N GLU A 70 4.01 19.38 9.79
CA GLU A 70 3.18 18.50 10.62
C GLU A 70 3.68 17.07 10.56
N THR A 71 3.62 16.36 11.69
CA THR A 71 4.03 14.96 11.79
C THR A 71 2.91 14.02 11.37
N ILE A 72 3.26 12.79 10.99
CA ILE A 72 2.32 11.76 10.55
C ILE A 72 2.04 10.80 11.72
N GLY A 73 0.81 10.85 12.23
CA GLY A 73 0.41 10.00 13.36
C GLY A 73 1.30 10.22 14.58
N GLN A 74 1.86 9.14 15.10
CA GLN A 74 2.77 9.19 16.27
C GLN A 74 4.25 9.06 15.88
N THR A 75 4.59 9.31 14.61
CA THR A 75 5.98 9.25 14.13
C THR A 75 6.64 10.64 14.17
N GLU A 76 7.94 10.69 13.95
CA GLU A 76 8.67 11.93 13.73
C GLU A 76 8.71 12.33 12.23
N ASP A 77 8.12 11.52 11.36
CA ASP A 77 8.05 11.75 9.93
C ASP A 77 7.11 12.90 9.61
N SER A 78 7.58 13.89 8.84
CA SER A 78 6.78 15.05 8.46
C SER A 78 6.00 14.84 7.17
N LEU A 79 4.91 15.61 6.99
CA LEU A 79 4.14 15.61 5.74
C LEU A 79 5.01 15.98 4.54
N GLN A 80 5.90 16.95 4.68
CA GLN A 80 6.80 17.34 3.58
C GLN A 80 7.71 16.20 3.12
N ALA A 81 8.13 15.32 4.03
CA ALA A 81 9.05 14.23 3.70
C ALA A 81 8.31 12.95 3.24
N TYR A 82 7.18 12.63 3.85
CA TYR A 82 6.50 11.34 3.69
C TYR A 82 5.00 11.43 3.39
N GLY A 83 4.45 12.64 3.26
CA GLY A 83 3.02 12.90 3.15
C GLY A 83 2.37 12.63 1.78
N CYS A 84 3.07 12.06 0.81
CA CYS A 84 2.54 11.87 -0.55
C CYS A 84 1.20 11.11 -0.59
N THR A 85 1.05 10.08 0.24
CA THR A 85 -0.20 9.31 0.34
C THR A 85 -1.33 10.16 0.89
N ILE A 86 -1.08 10.91 1.96
CA ILE A 86 -2.06 11.78 2.62
C ILE A 86 -2.50 12.89 1.68
N ALA A 87 -1.55 13.56 1.01
CA ALA A 87 -1.86 14.63 0.06
C ALA A 87 -2.66 14.11 -1.15
N SER A 88 -2.31 12.93 -1.70
CA SER A 88 -3.06 12.32 -2.80
C SER A 88 -4.50 11.95 -2.40
N VAL A 89 -4.70 11.43 -1.19
CA VAL A 89 -6.05 11.12 -0.67
C VAL A 89 -6.82 12.41 -0.36
N ALA A 90 -6.16 13.44 0.19
CA ALA A 90 -6.76 14.73 0.47
C ALA A 90 -7.28 15.41 -0.81
N MET A 91 -6.46 15.44 -1.88
CA MET A 91 -6.88 15.90 -3.21
C MET A 91 -8.11 15.13 -3.71
N SER A 92 -8.04 13.78 -3.65
CA SER A 92 -9.14 12.93 -4.09
C SER A 92 -10.44 13.20 -3.31
N ALA A 93 -10.35 13.23 -1.99
CA ALA A 93 -11.49 13.47 -1.10
C ALA A 93 -12.11 14.86 -1.33
N SER A 94 -11.28 15.91 -1.43
CA SER A 94 -11.74 17.28 -1.67
C SER A 94 -12.45 17.39 -3.02
N ASN A 95 -11.90 16.81 -4.08
CA ASN A 95 -12.53 16.84 -5.40
C ASN A 95 -13.82 15.99 -5.45
N LEU A 96 -13.92 14.90 -4.70
CA LEU A 96 -15.15 14.10 -4.60
C LEU A 96 -16.25 14.83 -3.81
N THR A 97 -15.90 15.46 -2.70
CA THR A 97 -16.88 16.10 -1.79
C THR A 97 -17.19 17.54 -2.16
N GLN A 98 -16.36 18.17 -3.01
CA GLN A 98 -16.38 19.61 -3.32
C GLN A 98 -16.20 20.46 -2.05
N THR A 99 -15.48 19.93 -1.08
CA THR A 99 -15.14 20.58 0.18
C THR A 99 -13.65 20.46 0.42
N GLU A 100 -12.99 21.54 0.80
CA GLU A 100 -11.55 21.51 1.04
C GLU A 100 -11.21 20.66 2.28
N ILE A 101 -10.53 19.57 2.05
CA ILE A 101 -9.94 18.68 3.06
C ILE A 101 -8.43 18.70 2.82
N THR A 102 -7.73 19.64 3.45
CA THR A 102 -6.27 19.79 3.28
C THR A 102 -5.51 18.57 3.81
N PRO A 103 -4.24 18.35 3.41
CA PRO A 103 -3.40 17.31 3.99
C PRO A 103 -3.35 17.35 5.51
N GLN A 104 -3.28 18.53 6.14
CA GLN A 104 -3.31 18.70 7.58
C GLN A 104 -4.65 18.25 8.18
N ILE A 105 -5.78 18.69 7.61
CA ILE A 105 -7.10 18.28 8.09
C ILE A 105 -7.27 16.77 8.02
N LEU A 106 -6.87 16.17 6.89
CA LEU A 106 -6.97 14.72 6.71
C LEU A 106 -6.04 13.96 7.66
N GLU A 107 -4.80 14.43 7.85
CA GLU A 107 -3.84 13.84 8.79
C GLU A 107 -4.42 13.81 10.21
N THR A 108 -4.88 14.95 10.71
CA THR A 108 -5.47 15.08 12.05
C THR A 108 -6.64 14.11 12.24
N ARG A 109 -7.58 14.07 11.29
CA ARG A 109 -8.74 13.16 11.34
C ARG A 109 -8.35 11.68 11.24
N LEU A 110 -7.31 11.37 10.46
CA LEU A 110 -6.76 10.02 10.40
C LEU A 110 -6.12 9.62 11.72
N SER A 111 -5.35 10.51 12.33
CA SER A 111 -4.73 10.29 13.65
C SER A 111 -5.79 10.02 14.72
N ASP A 112 -6.86 10.82 14.77
CA ASP A 112 -7.99 10.63 15.69
C ASP A 112 -8.71 9.29 15.45
N ALA A 113 -8.80 8.84 14.20
CA ALA A 113 -9.44 7.58 13.83
C ALA A 113 -8.53 6.34 13.97
N GLY A 114 -7.29 6.49 14.43
CA GLY A 114 -6.29 5.43 14.43
C GLY A 114 -5.95 4.99 13.00
N GLY A 115 -5.74 5.96 12.11
CA GLY A 115 -5.56 5.78 10.67
C GLY A 115 -4.14 5.47 10.23
N PHE A 116 -3.20 5.34 11.18
CA PHE A 116 -1.81 5.03 10.88
C PHE A 116 -1.32 3.79 11.63
N THR A 117 -0.41 3.07 10.99
CA THR A 117 0.38 2.04 11.66
C THR A 117 1.47 2.69 12.51
N ASP A 118 2.16 1.92 13.36
CA ASP A 118 3.31 2.39 14.16
C ASP A 118 4.46 2.97 13.30
N ARG A 119 4.44 2.69 11.98
CA ARG A 119 5.41 3.22 11.01
C ARG A 119 4.88 4.43 10.24
N GLY A 120 3.76 5.02 10.62
CA GLY A 120 3.14 6.13 9.92
C GLY A 120 2.46 5.75 8.58
N TRP A 121 2.31 4.46 8.27
CA TRP A 121 1.65 4.06 7.03
C TRP A 121 0.14 4.16 7.15
N LEU A 122 -0.49 4.74 6.14
CA LEU A 122 -1.93 4.90 6.08
C LEU A 122 -2.67 3.56 6.13
N ILE A 123 -3.61 3.43 7.04
CA ILE A 123 -4.59 2.34 7.12
C ILE A 123 -5.80 2.72 6.26
N TRP A 124 -5.84 2.23 5.03
CA TRP A 124 -6.80 2.65 4.00
C TRP A 124 -8.27 2.54 4.41
N SER A 125 -8.64 1.56 5.22
CA SER A 125 -10.00 1.40 5.74
C SER A 125 -10.44 2.54 6.68
N LYS A 126 -9.50 3.36 7.17
CA LYS A 126 -9.77 4.49 8.05
C LYS A 126 -10.07 5.79 7.30
N VAL A 127 -9.84 5.82 5.98
CA VAL A 127 -10.18 6.98 5.14
C VAL A 127 -11.66 7.34 5.27
N GLN A 128 -12.54 6.34 5.34
CA GLN A 128 -13.98 6.59 5.47
C GLN A 128 -14.32 7.32 6.79
N ALA A 129 -13.79 6.89 7.90
CA ALA A 129 -14.00 7.56 9.20
C ALA A 129 -13.41 8.97 9.20
N ALA A 130 -12.21 9.17 8.63
CA ALA A 130 -11.54 10.46 8.56
C ALA A 130 -12.22 11.48 7.61
N THR A 131 -13.14 11.03 6.78
CA THR A 131 -13.90 11.87 5.84
C THR A 131 -15.39 11.93 6.17
N ASP A 132 -15.75 11.78 7.43
CA ASP A 132 -17.13 11.84 7.91
C ASP A 132 -18.07 10.88 7.14
N ASN A 133 -17.57 9.70 6.80
CA ASN A 133 -18.22 8.67 5.99
C ASN A 133 -18.59 9.09 4.57
N GLN A 134 -17.99 10.14 4.03
CA GLN A 134 -18.30 10.62 2.68
C GLN A 134 -17.47 9.93 1.61
N VAL A 135 -16.24 9.51 1.95
CA VAL A 135 -15.27 8.94 1.00
C VAL A 135 -14.69 7.65 1.55
N THR A 136 -14.47 6.68 0.70
CA THR A 136 -13.81 5.42 1.07
C THR A 136 -12.71 5.08 0.08
N ALA A 137 -11.78 4.21 0.48
CA ALA A 137 -10.69 3.72 -0.34
C ALA A 137 -10.87 2.23 -0.62
N LYS A 138 -11.11 1.88 -1.88
CA LYS A 138 -11.19 0.47 -2.30
C LYS A 138 -9.81 -0.04 -2.68
N TYR A 139 -9.38 -1.11 -2.03
CA TYR A 139 -8.14 -1.82 -2.28
C TYR A 139 -8.29 -2.79 -3.46
N TYR A 140 -7.23 -2.94 -4.26
CA TYR A 140 -7.13 -3.97 -5.29
C TYR A 140 -5.81 -4.74 -5.13
N ASP A 141 -5.86 -6.05 -5.24
CA ASP A 141 -4.71 -6.96 -5.01
C ASP A 141 -3.58 -6.75 -6.01
N SER A 142 -3.91 -6.32 -7.22
CA SER A 142 -2.94 -6.04 -8.27
C SER A 142 -3.32 -4.79 -9.06
N PRO A 143 -2.33 -4.00 -9.54
CA PRO A 143 -2.59 -2.92 -10.47
C PRO A 143 -3.04 -3.51 -11.83
N ARG A 144 -4.08 -2.94 -12.41
CA ARG A 144 -4.59 -3.28 -13.74
C ARG A 144 -5.21 -2.05 -14.37
N TYR A 145 -5.08 -1.91 -15.67
CA TYR A 145 -5.66 -0.78 -16.41
C TYR A 145 -7.18 -0.71 -16.25
N GLU A 146 -7.87 -1.85 -16.32
CA GLU A 146 -9.33 -1.90 -16.17
C GLU A 146 -9.79 -1.38 -14.81
N VAL A 147 -8.98 -1.55 -13.76
CA VAL A 147 -9.28 -1.02 -12.43
C VAL A 147 -9.13 0.50 -12.40
N ILE A 148 -8.07 1.02 -13.00
CA ILE A 148 -7.80 2.46 -13.09
C ILE A 148 -8.91 3.13 -13.92
N ASP A 149 -9.16 2.60 -15.10
CA ASP A 149 -10.11 3.17 -16.05
C ASP A 149 -11.55 3.10 -15.54
N SER A 150 -11.96 1.97 -14.93
CA SER A 150 -13.29 1.86 -14.32
C SER A 150 -13.47 2.76 -13.09
N CYS A 151 -12.42 2.99 -12.30
CA CYS A 151 -12.45 3.93 -11.19
C CYS A 151 -12.72 5.36 -11.70
N MET A 152 -11.98 5.79 -12.72
CA MET A 152 -12.17 7.10 -13.36
C MET A 152 -13.53 7.23 -14.05
N ALA A 153 -13.94 6.22 -14.81
CA ALA A 153 -15.22 6.22 -15.53
C ALA A 153 -16.43 6.35 -14.58
N ALA A 154 -16.27 5.89 -13.34
CA ALA A 154 -17.24 6.07 -12.26
C ALA A 154 -17.14 7.43 -11.55
N GLY A 155 -16.32 8.37 -12.04
CA GLY A 155 -16.11 9.69 -11.43
C GLY A 155 -15.26 9.67 -10.17
N ASN A 156 -14.47 8.61 -9.95
CA ASN A 156 -13.63 8.42 -8.78
C ASN A 156 -12.15 8.59 -9.12
N TYR A 157 -11.29 8.73 -8.09
CA TYR A 157 -9.87 9.03 -8.28
C TYR A 157 -8.99 7.82 -7.96
N PRO A 158 -8.28 7.24 -8.94
CA PRO A 158 -7.24 6.28 -8.66
C PRO A 158 -6.05 6.96 -7.97
N VAL A 159 -5.72 6.52 -6.76
CA VAL A 159 -4.45 6.83 -6.10
C VAL A 159 -3.52 5.64 -6.30
N ILE A 160 -2.41 5.87 -6.96
CA ILE A 160 -1.49 4.82 -7.39
C ILE A 160 -0.12 4.93 -6.72
N LYS A 161 0.47 3.77 -6.47
CA LYS A 161 1.85 3.66 -6.02
C LYS A 161 2.80 3.53 -7.20
N ILE A 162 3.77 4.40 -7.26
CA ILE A 162 4.85 4.41 -8.25
C ILE A 162 6.21 4.35 -7.55
N LYS A 163 7.28 4.32 -8.31
CA LYS A 163 8.63 4.52 -7.81
C LYS A 163 9.28 5.67 -8.56
N LEU A 164 9.70 6.69 -7.83
CA LEU A 164 10.55 7.73 -8.37
C LEU A 164 11.99 7.19 -8.44
N TYR A 165 12.67 7.45 -9.56
CA TYR A 165 14.05 7.00 -9.77
C TYR A 165 14.25 5.51 -9.47
N ASP A 166 13.22 4.68 -9.83
CA ASP A 166 13.16 3.22 -9.66
C ASP A 166 13.29 2.71 -8.20
N SER A 167 13.39 3.59 -7.22
CA SER A 167 13.68 3.22 -5.83
C SER A 167 12.74 3.83 -4.79
N ILE A 168 12.37 5.09 -4.92
CA ILE A 168 11.61 5.82 -3.90
C ILE A 168 10.11 5.56 -4.09
N VAL A 169 9.49 4.92 -3.10
CA VAL A 169 8.03 4.72 -3.10
C VAL A 169 7.32 6.06 -3.03
N HIS A 170 6.41 6.29 -3.96
CA HIS A 170 5.65 7.51 -4.05
C HIS A 170 4.19 7.22 -4.43
N TRP A 171 3.26 8.06 -3.97
CA TRP A 171 1.85 7.97 -4.28
C TRP A 171 1.39 9.23 -4.96
N VAL A 172 0.61 9.06 -6.04
CA VAL A 172 0.06 10.15 -6.85
C VAL A 172 -1.40 9.88 -7.18
N MET A 173 -2.17 10.94 -7.44
CA MET A 173 -3.56 10.85 -7.85
C MET A 173 -3.67 10.92 -9.38
N ILE A 174 -4.30 9.95 -10.02
CA ILE A 174 -4.68 10.06 -11.43
C ILE A 174 -5.95 10.90 -11.51
N ILE A 175 -5.94 11.88 -12.43
CA ILE A 175 -7.08 12.76 -12.70
C ILE A 175 -7.67 12.60 -14.09
N GLY A 176 -7.03 11.83 -14.95
CA GLY A 176 -7.52 11.67 -16.32
C GLY A 176 -6.51 11.05 -17.25
N THR A 177 -6.76 11.26 -18.52
CA THR A 177 -5.99 10.71 -19.63
C THR A 177 -5.82 11.74 -20.74
N SER A 178 -4.69 11.75 -21.44
CA SER A 178 -4.45 12.54 -22.64
C SER A 178 -3.39 11.88 -23.51
N LYS A 179 -3.66 11.71 -24.80
CA LYS A 179 -2.71 11.19 -25.79
C LYS A 179 -2.02 9.89 -25.35
N ASP A 180 -2.81 8.92 -24.89
CA ASP A 180 -2.32 7.61 -24.44
C ASP A 180 -1.45 7.66 -23.16
N GLU A 181 -1.60 8.71 -22.37
CA GLU A 181 -0.94 8.91 -21.08
C GLU A 181 -1.98 9.09 -19.99
N TYR A 182 -1.71 8.55 -18.80
CA TYR A 182 -2.41 8.98 -17.59
C TYR A 182 -1.90 10.34 -17.15
N LEU A 183 -2.82 11.23 -16.80
CA LEU A 183 -2.53 12.51 -16.21
C LEU A 183 -2.62 12.39 -14.68
N ILE A 184 -1.62 12.89 -13.99
CA ILE A 184 -1.54 12.82 -12.52
C ILE A 184 -1.42 14.21 -11.89
N ARG A 185 -1.90 14.31 -10.65
CA ARG A 185 -1.45 15.28 -9.66
C ARG A 185 -0.41 14.62 -8.77
N ASP A 186 0.78 15.17 -8.81
CA ASP A 186 1.90 14.74 -7.97
C ASP A 186 2.04 15.72 -6.78
N PRO A 187 1.92 15.24 -5.53
CA PRO A 187 2.04 16.10 -4.36
C PRO A 187 3.48 16.55 -4.05
N LEU A 188 4.48 16.15 -4.83
CA LEU A 188 5.87 16.48 -4.55
C LEU A 188 6.24 17.83 -5.18
N VAL A 189 6.69 18.76 -4.32
CA VAL A 189 7.08 20.11 -4.74
C VAL A 189 8.43 20.14 -5.44
N GLY A 190 8.59 21.11 -6.35
CA GLY A 190 9.81 21.35 -7.11
C GLY A 190 9.99 20.42 -8.30
N GLU A 191 9.29 19.28 -8.30
CA GLU A 191 9.34 18.32 -9.39
C GLU A 191 8.01 18.20 -10.14
N ALA A 192 6.89 18.66 -9.52
CA ALA A 192 5.61 18.74 -10.16
C ALA A 192 5.28 20.19 -10.55
N PRO A 193 4.98 20.51 -11.82
CA PRO A 193 4.46 21.79 -12.22
C PRO A 193 3.07 22.04 -11.60
N ASP A 194 2.59 23.27 -11.63
CA ASP A 194 1.29 23.65 -11.07
C ASP A 194 0.08 22.97 -11.75
N GLY A 195 0.29 22.36 -12.91
CA GLY A 195 -0.72 21.59 -13.64
C GLY A 195 -0.54 20.07 -13.51
N PRO A 196 -1.49 19.30 -14.09
CA PRO A 196 -1.33 17.86 -14.22
C PRO A 196 -0.20 17.53 -15.20
N ILE A 197 0.51 16.46 -14.91
CA ILE A 197 1.63 15.96 -15.73
C ILE A 197 1.37 14.53 -16.19
N ALA A 198 2.10 14.10 -17.23
CA ALA A 198 2.04 12.71 -17.67
C ALA A 198 2.66 11.78 -16.61
N LEU A 199 2.00 10.68 -16.29
CA LEU A 199 2.50 9.70 -15.34
C LEU A 199 3.86 9.13 -15.78
N SER A 200 4.04 8.88 -17.07
CA SER A 200 5.28 8.34 -17.63
C SER A 200 6.50 9.25 -17.43
N SER A 201 6.29 10.54 -17.13
CA SER A 201 7.37 11.45 -16.77
C SER A 201 7.91 11.22 -15.36
N ARG A 202 7.20 10.45 -14.52
CA ARG A 202 7.54 10.21 -13.11
C ARG A 202 7.94 8.77 -12.82
N SER A 203 7.39 7.81 -13.55
CA SER A 203 7.67 6.38 -13.37
C SER A 203 7.36 5.61 -14.65
N SER A 204 8.09 4.51 -14.84
CA SER A 204 7.80 3.53 -15.90
C SER A 204 6.64 2.61 -15.54
N ASP A 205 6.33 2.44 -14.24
CA ASP A 205 5.45 1.39 -13.75
C ASP A 205 4.53 1.84 -12.62
N ILE A 206 3.37 1.18 -12.55
CA ILE A 206 2.38 1.26 -11.47
C ILE A 206 2.46 0.00 -10.64
N TYR A 207 2.67 0.12 -9.33
CA TYR A 207 2.87 -0.99 -8.40
C TYR A 207 1.65 -1.30 -7.55
N SER A 208 0.70 -0.39 -7.41
CA SER A 208 -0.53 -0.60 -6.63
C SER A 208 -1.57 0.45 -6.98
N VAL A 209 -2.84 0.13 -6.78
CA VAL A 209 -3.98 1.02 -7.02
C VAL A 209 -4.90 1.03 -5.81
N ARG A 210 -5.39 2.21 -5.48
CA ARG A 210 -6.54 2.44 -4.58
C ARG A 210 -7.54 3.32 -5.31
N CYS A 211 -8.78 2.90 -5.41
CA CYS A 211 -9.82 3.76 -5.93
C CYS A 211 -10.43 4.54 -4.76
N ILE A 212 -10.26 5.85 -4.75
CA ILE A 212 -10.87 6.75 -3.77
C ILE A 212 -12.21 7.17 -4.34
N MET A 213 -13.28 6.86 -3.63
CA MET A 213 -14.65 6.94 -4.14
C MET A 213 -15.64 7.46 -3.11
N LYS A 214 -16.70 8.10 -3.58
CA LYS A 214 -17.82 8.46 -2.71
C LYS A 214 -18.44 7.21 -2.10
N VAL A 215 -18.83 7.31 -0.85
CA VAL A 215 -19.69 6.32 -0.22
C VAL A 215 -21.07 6.44 -0.84
N ALA A 216 -21.64 5.33 -1.32
CA ALA A 216 -23.01 5.33 -1.82
C ALA A 216 -23.96 5.61 -0.65
N ASN A 217 -24.85 6.56 -0.84
CA ASN A 217 -25.97 6.83 0.08
C ASN A 217 -27.01 5.72 0.02
#